data_f6ce98ef14b05cc31779e185e03723e4
#
_entry.id   f6ce98ef14b05cc31779e185e03723e4
#
_cell.length_a   1.000
_cell.length_b   1.000
_cell.length_c   1.000
_cell.angle_alpha   90.00
_cell.angle_beta   90.00
_cell.angle_gamma   90.00
#
_symmetry.space_group_name_H-M   'P 1'
#
loop_
_entity.id
_entity.type
_entity.pdbx_description
1 polymer ?
#
loop_
_entity_poly.entity_id
_entity_poly.type
_entity_poly.pdbx_seq_one_letter_code
_entity_poly.pdbx_strand_id
1 'polypeptide(L)'
;MSKTRMTVGQAIVKFLNQQYIEMDGKEEPFVDGMFTIFGHGMVVGLGQALEEDPGHLRVYQGRNEQGMAHAAISYAKQHNRRKIIACTSSIGVGAANMVTAALTATINNIPLLLFPSDYFATRQPDPVLQQLEVPNDLSMSASDCFKPVAKYWDRISRPEQLMSAMVNAMRVLTDTANCGTAVISLPQDVQGESFDFPDYFFQKRVHHVARRVADDYDIEKA
;
A
#
# COMPACT_ATOMS: atom_id res chain seq x y z
N MET A 1 -13.80 21.50 11.54
CA MET A 1 -13.66 20.04 11.46
C MET A 1 -12.63 19.62 12.48
N SER A 2 -12.90 18.59 13.25
CA SER A 2 -11.94 18.02 14.22
C SER A 2 -10.76 17.39 13.48
N LYS A 3 -9.60 17.42 14.13
CA LYS A 3 -8.34 16.88 13.61
C LYS A 3 -7.65 16.08 14.71
N THR A 4 -6.97 15.04 14.31
CA THR A 4 -6.13 14.21 15.20
C THR A 4 -4.68 14.32 14.75
N ARG A 5 -3.81 14.72 15.70
CA ARG A 5 -2.35 14.78 15.45
C ARG A 5 -1.76 13.41 15.62
N MET A 6 -1.09 12.92 14.58
CA MET A 6 -0.38 11.64 14.58
C MET A 6 0.71 11.61 13.52
N THR A 7 1.60 10.62 13.58
CA THR A 7 2.62 10.41 12.55
C THR A 7 2.00 9.86 11.27
N VAL A 8 2.72 9.98 10.14
CA VAL A 8 2.30 9.38 8.87
C VAL A 8 2.16 7.86 9.00
N GLY A 9 3.09 7.19 9.70
CA GLY A 9 2.99 5.75 9.97
C GLY A 9 1.71 5.37 10.72
N GLN A 10 1.39 6.09 11.81
CA GLN A 10 0.16 5.87 12.57
C GLN A 10 -1.11 6.15 11.73
N ALA A 11 -1.07 7.18 10.89
CA ALA A 11 -2.18 7.51 10.00
C ALA A 11 -2.44 6.42 8.95
N ILE A 12 -1.39 5.79 8.40
CA ILE A 12 -1.51 4.65 7.48
C ILE A 12 -2.21 3.49 8.19
N VAL A 13 -1.73 3.08 9.35
CA VAL A 13 -2.31 1.96 10.11
C VAL A 13 -3.77 2.23 10.44
N LYS A 14 -4.08 3.41 10.96
CA LYS A 14 -5.45 3.81 11.30
C LYS A 14 -6.36 3.84 10.06
N PHE A 15 -5.90 4.35 8.93
CA PHE A 15 -6.67 4.37 7.68
C PHE A 15 -6.97 2.96 7.17
N LEU A 16 -5.98 2.06 7.17
CA LEU A 16 -6.16 0.68 6.67
C LEU A 16 -7.17 -0.09 7.52
N ASN A 17 -7.22 0.15 8.83
CA ASN A 17 -8.20 -0.44 9.74
C ASN A 17 -9.65 0.01 9.46
N GLN A 18 -9.85 1.04 8.65
CA GLN A 18 -11.17 1.58 8.31
C GLN A 18 -11.64 1.21 6.90
N GLN A 19 -10.91 0.31 6.21
CA GLN A 19 -11.26 -0.11 4.85
C GLN A 19 -12.01 -1.45 4.89
N TYR A 20 -13.23 -1.44 4.40
CA TYR A 20 -14.11 -2.62 4.35
C TYR A 20 -14.56 -2.85 2.91
N ILE A 21 -14.90 -4.09 2.61
CA ILE A 21 -15.51 -4.46 1.35
C ILE A 21 -16.88 -5.09 1.63
N GLU A 22 -17.86 -4.78 0.80
CA GLU A 22 -19.17 -5.39 0.87
C GLU A 22 -19.48 -6.10 -0.45
N MET A 23 -19.91 -7.34 -0.36
CA MET A 23 -20.36 -8.14 -1.47
C MET A 23 -21.50 -9.05 -1.03
N ASP A 24 -22.60 -9.05 -1.77
CA ASP A 24 -23.79 -9.88 -1.49
C ASP A 24 -24.37 -9.67 -0.06
N GLY A 25 -24.35 -8.44 0.43
CA GLY A 25 -24.83 -8.10 1.78
C GLY A 25 -23.89 -8.48 2.91
N LYS A 26 -22.70 -9.03 2.60
CA LYS A 26 -21.69 -9.37 3.60
C LYS A 26 -20.57 -8.33 3.58
N GLU A 27 -20.40 -7.65 4.71
CA GLU A 27 -19.31 -6.71 4.94
C GLU A 27 -18.17 -7.41 5.70
N GLU A 28 -16.92 -7.18 5.27
CA GLU A 28 -15.72 -7.68 5.94
C GLU A 28 -14.53 -6.71 5.78
N PRO A 29 -13.54 -6.73 6.70
CA PRO A 29 -12.32 -5.94 6.51
C PRO A 29 -11.64 -6.29 5.19
N PHE A 30 -11.23 -5.25 4.44
CA PHE A 30 -10.55 -5.42 3.15
C PHE A 30 -9.06 -5.71 3.33
N VAL A 31 -8.39 -4.99 4.24
CA VAL A 31 -6.97 -5.20 4.55
C VAL A 31 -6.86 -6.04 5.81
N ASP A 32 -6.45 -7.29 5.68
CA ASP A 32 -6.43 -8.26 6.78
C ASP A 32 -5.10 -8.28 7.55
N GLY A 33 -4.06 -7.70 6.96
CA GLY A 33 -2.76 -7.65 7.60
C GLY A 33 -1.68 -7.00 6.74
N MET A 34 -0.45 -7.12 7.22
CA MET A 34 0.73 -6.57 6.58
C MET A 34 1.91 -7.52 6.69
N PHE A 35 2.49 -7.90 5.56
CA PHE A 35 3.82 -8.50 5.50
C PHE A 35 4.88 -7.43 5.65
N THR A 36 5.84 -7.66 6.52
CA THR A 36 6.83 -6.67 6.89
C THR A 36 8.25 -7.20 6.75
N ILE A 37 9.10 -6.42 6.11
CA ILE A 37 10.55 -6.45 6.26
C ILE A 37 10.94 -5.01 6.48
N PHE A 38 11.17 -4.64 7.74
CA PHE A 38 11.31 -3.23 8.08
C PHE A 38 12.62 -2.66 7.56
N GLY A 39 13.76 -3.32 7.83
CA GLY A 39 15.05 -2.70 7.62
C GLY A 39 15.11 -1.29 8.23
N HIS A 40 16.18 -0.56 7.99
CA HIS A 40 16.34 0.79 8.54
C HIS A 40 15.32 1.81 7.99
N GLY A 41 14.78 1.58 6.79
CA GLY A 41 13.87 2.51 6.12
C GLY A 41 12.44 2.54 6.67
N MET A 42 12.04 1.55 7.47
CA MET A 42 10.65 1.41 7.96
C MET A 42 10.50 1.28 9.47
N VAL A 43 11.58 0.98 10.21
CA VAL A 43 11.53 0.64 11.64
C VAL A 43 10.91 1.76 12.48
N VAL A 44 11.40 2.99 12.34
CA VAL A 44 11.00 4.14 13.16
C VAL A 44 9.78 4.89 12.61
N GLY A 45 9.12 4.36 11.63
CA GLY A 45 7.93 4.95 11.02
C GLY A 45 6.76 4.00 11.10
N LEU A 46 6.47 3.34 9.97
CA LEU A 46 5.37 2.38 9.88
C LEU A 46 5.56 1.18 10.81
N GLY A 47 6.81 0.71 11.00
CA GLY A 47 7.12 -0.39 11.92
C GLY A 47 6.73 -0.08 13.35
N GLN A 48 7.12 1.08 13.86
CA GLN A 48 6.74 1.53 15.21
C GLN A 48 5.22 1.66 15.35
N ALA A 49 4.54 2.23 14.34
CA ALA A 49 3.08 2.38 14.38
C ALA A 49 2.35 1.03 14.45
N LEU A 50 2.84 0.01 13.75
CA LEU A 50 2.30 -1.35 13.80
C LEU A 50 2.58 -2.05 15.15
N GLU A 51 3.69 -1.75 15.81
CA GLU A 51 4.01 -2.26 17.13
C GLU A 51 3.16 -1.60 18.23
N GLU A 52 2.91 -0.29 18.10
CA GLU A 52 2.12 0.47 19.08
C GLU A 52 0.63 0.08 19.05
N ASP A 53 0.02 0.07 17.89
CA ASP A 53 -1.40 -0.29 17.71
C ASP A 53 -1.70 -0.73 16.27
N PRO A 54 -1.60 -2.03 15.95
CA PRO A 54 -1.95 -2.54 14.63
C PRO A 54 -3.47 -2.58 14.36
N GLY A 55 -4.31 -2.36 15.37
CA GLY A 55 -5.74 -2.58 15.28
C GLY A 55 -6.07 -4.05 14.98
N HIS A 56 -6.86 -4.32 13.92
CA HIS A 56 -7.14 -5.69 13.48
C HIS A 56 -6.09 -6.26 12.49
N LEU A 57 -5.15 -5.43 12.04
CA LEU A 57 -4.14 -5.89 11.08
C LEU A 57 -3.21 -6.93 11.70
N ARG A 58 -3.09 -8.07 11.05
CA ARG A 58 -2.10 -9.08 11.43
C ARG A 58 -0.75 -8.74 10.84
N VAL A 59 0.27 -8.67 11.68
CA VAL A 59 1.64 -8.36 11.24
C VAL A 59 2.43 -9.65 11.07
N TYR A 60 2.97 -9.86 9.87
CA TYR A 60 3.76 -11.05 9.52
C TYR A 60 5.16 -10.63 9.10
N GLN A 61 6.17 -11.10 9.79
CA GLN A 61 7.55 -10.86 9.39
C GLN A 61 7.93 -11.73 8.21
N GLY A 62 8.29 -11.10 7.08
CA GLY A 62 8.83 -11.77 5.91
C GLY A 62 10.33 -12.00 6.01
N ARG A 63 10.86 -12.86 5.12
CA ARG A 63 12.30 -13.11 4.98
C ARG A 63 12.85 -12.68 3.63
N ASN A 64 11.96 -12.40 2.68
CA ASN A 64 12.29 -11.97 1.32
C ASN A 64 11.11 -11.17 0.75
N GLU A 65 11.38 -9.98 0.23
CA GLU A 65 10.34 -9.06 -0.21
C GLU A 65 9.55 -9.59 -1.43
N GLN A 66 10.23 -10.19 -2.38
CA GLN A 66 9.58 -10.80 -3.54
C GLN A 66 8.67 -11.95 -3.10
N GLY A 67 9.17 -12.82 -2.22
CA GLY A 67 8.41 -13.97 -1.71
C GLY A 67 7.15 -13.55 -0.96
N MET A 68 7.25 -12.55 -0.05
CA MET A 68 6.07 -12.09 0.68
C MET A 68 5.06 -11.36 -0.21
N ALA A 69 5.52 -10.58 -1.20
CA ALA A 69 4.62 -9.93 -2.15
C ALA A 69 3.87 -10.95 -3.03
N HIS A 70 4.53 -12.05 -3.46
CA HIS A 70 3.84 -13.15 -4.14
C HIS A 70 2.88 -13.92 -3.21
N ALA A 71 3.21 -14.07 -1.92
CA ALA A 71 2.29 -14.63 -0.93
C ALA A 71 1.04 -13.76 -0.76
N ALA A 72 1.20 -12.43 -0.74
CA ALA A 72 0.08 -11.48 -0.71
C ALA A 72 -0.81 -11.60 -1.95
N ILE A 73 -0.23 -11.76 -3.15
CA ILE A 73 -0.97 -12.04 -4.38
C ILE A 73 -1.79 -13.34 -4.24
N SER A 74 -1.16 -14.40 -3.75
CA SER A 74 -1.83 -15.69 -3.55
C SER A 74 -2.95 -15.59 -2.52
N TYR A 75 -2.75 -14.83 -1.44
CA TYR A 75 -3.76 -14.53 -0.45
C TYR A 75 -4.99 -13.83 -1.05
N ALA A 76 -4.76 -12.78 -1.83
CA ALA A 76 -5.84 -12.05 -2.50
C ALA A 76 -6.62 -12.94 -3.48
N LYS A 77 -5.93 -13.81 -4.24
CA LYS A 77 -6.57 -14.82 -5.13
C LYS A 77 -7.44 -15.79 -4.34
N GLN A 78 -6.92 -16.36 -3.26
CA GLN A 78 -7.64 -17.32 -2.42
C GLN A 78 -8.90 -16.72 -1.79
N HIS A 79 -8.88 -15.42 -1.51
CA HIS A 79 -10.03 -14.68 -0.99
C HIS A 79 -10.89 -14.02 -2.08
N ASN A 80 -10.74 -14.43 -3.35
CA ASN A 80 -11.49 -13.85 -4.48
C ASN A 80 -11.40 -12.31 -4.54
N ARG A 81 -10.21 -11.77 -4.27
CA ARG A 81 -9.89 -10.32 -4.24
C ARG A 81 -10.66 -9.50 -3.20
N ARG A 82 -11.37 -10.15 -2.26
CA ARG A 82 -12.11 -9.46 -1.19
C ARG A 82 -11.27 -9.16 0.05
N LYS A 83 -10.07 -9.72 0.13
CA LYS A 83 -9.11 -9.47 1.20
C LYS A 83 -7.72 -9.37 0.63
N ILE A 84 -6.94 -8.46 1.19
CA ILE A 84 -5.53 -8.28 0.86
C ILE A 84 -4.66 -8.30 2.11
N ILE A 85 -3.39 -8.62 1.92
CA ILE A 85 -2.32 -8.33 2.86
C ILE A 85 -1.40 -7.31 2.16
N ALA A 86 -1.17 -6.17 2.79
CA ALA A 86 -0.22 -5.18 2.30
C ALA A 86 1.22 -5.64 2.54
N CYS A 87 2.19 -5.09 1.82
CA CYS A 87 3.60 -5.42 2.01
C CYS A 87 4.42 -4.15 2.21
N THR A 88 5.36 -4.19 3.15
CA THR A 88 6.38 -3.16 3.31
C THR A 88 7.75 -3.71 2.98
N SER A 89 8.68 -2.85 2.63
CA SER A 89 10.07 -3.21 2.44
C SER A 89 11.01 -2.15 2.99
N SER A 90 12.25 -2.54 3.24
CA SER A 90 13.32 -1.58 3.42
C SER A 90 13.51 -0.76 2.14
N ILE A 91 14.34 0.26 2.24
CA ILE A 91 14.68 1.20 1.17
C ILE A 91 15.53 0.52 0.08
N GLY A 92 15.54 1.07 -1.11
CA GLY A 92 16.45 0.71 -2.18
C GLY A 92 16.31 -0.73 -2.67
N VAL A 93 17.23 -1.60 -2.29
CA VAL A 93 17.28 -3.00 -2.74
C VAL A 93 16.05 -3.80 -2.31
N GLY A 94 15.53 -3.56 -1.11
CA GLY A 94 14.31 -4.20 -0.61
C GLY A 94 13.09 -3.76 -1.43
N ALA A 95 12.98 -2.46 -1.72
CA ALA A 95 11.93 -1.93 -2.58
C ALA A 95 11.98 -2.56 -3.98
N ALA A 96 13.14 -2.52 -4.65
CA ALA A 96 13.31 -3.06 -6.00
C ALA A 96 12.98 -4.56 -6.09
N ASN A 97 13.20 -5.32 -5.03
CA ASN A 97 12.91 -6.76 -4.97
C ASN A 97 11.42 -7.11 -5.10
N MET A 98 10.50 -6.14 -4.92
CA MET A 98 9.05 -6.37 -5.08
C MET A 98 8.53 -6.08 -6.50
N VAL A 99 9.35 -5.58 -7.43
CA VAL A 99 8.91 -5.15 -8.77
C VAL A 99 8.31 -6.30 -9.58
N THR A 100 8.90 -7.49 -9.53
CA THR A 100 8.37 -8.67 -10.22
C THR A 100 6.96 -9.03 -9.74
N ALA A 101 6.72 -8.97 -8.43
CA ALA A 101 5.40 -9.22 -7.86
C ALA A 101 4.40 -8.12 -8.26
N ALA A 102 4.83 -6.86 -8.28
CA ALA A 102 4.00 -5.75 -8.73
C ALA A 102 3.52 -5.93 -10.17
N LEU A 103 4.42 -6.29 -11.09
CA LEU A 103 4.07 -6.60 -12.47
C LEU A 103 3.11 -7.79 -12.57
N THR A 104 3.39 -8.87 -11.83
CA THR A 104 2.54 -10.07 -11.79
C THR A 104 1.11 -9.72 -11.35
N ALA A 105 0.95 -8.94 -10.28
CA ALA A 105 -0.35 -8.52 -9.79
C ALA A 105 -1.09 -7.63 -10.80
N THR A 106 -0.38 -6.69 -11.40
CA THR A 106 -0.95 -5.74 -12.37
C THR A 106 -1.46 -6.44 -13.63
N ILE A 107 -0.68 -7.35 -14.22
CA ILE A 107 -1.08 -8.08 -15.44
C ILE A 107 -2.28 -9.01 -15.18
N ASN A 108 -2.36 -9.59 -13.98
CA ASN A 108 -3.41 -10.54 -13.62
C ASN A 108 -4.62 -9.87 -12.93
N ASN A 109 -4.68 -8.54 -12.86
CA ASN A 109 -5.73 -7.79 -12.18
C ASN A 109 -5.97 -8.31 -10.74
N ILE A 110 -4.90 -8.43 -9.96
CA ILE A 110 -4.95 -8.85 -8.56
C ILE A 110 -4.58 -7.66 -7.67
N PRO A 111 -5.40 -7.31 -6.66
CA PRO A 111 -5.10 -6.20 -5.79
C PRO A 111 -3.86 -6.49 -4.94
N LEU A 112 -2.86 -5.63 -5.02
CA LEU A 112 -1.63 -5.69 -4.24
C LEU A 112 -1.25 -4.28 -3.76
N LEU A 113 -1.18 -4.09 -2.45
CA LEU A 113 -0.78 -2.82 -1.84
C LEU A 113 0.66 -2.92 -1.34
N LEU A 114 1.53 -2.06 -1.86
CA LEU A 114 2.94 -2.00 -1.51
C LEU A 114 3.30 -0.66 -0.88
N PHE A 115 4.04 -0.71 0.20
CA PHE A 115 4.66 0.42 0.88
C PHE A 115 6.19 0.24 0.87
N PRO A 116 6.86 0.48 -0.26
CA PRO A 116 8.31 0.52 -0.26
C PRO A 116 8.80 1.75 0.51
N SER A 117 9.84 1.61 1.34
CA SER A 117 10.53 2.77 1.85
C SER A 117 11.34 3.46 0.74
N ASP A 118 11.57 4.75 0.90
CA ASP A 118 12.31 5.55 -0.06
C ASP A 118 13.36 6.42 0.64
N TYR A 119 14.24 7.03 -0.15
CA TYR A 119 15.24 7.96 0.36
C TYR A 119 14.60 9.12 1.12
N PHE A 120 15.40 9.82 1.93
CA PHE A 120 14.91 11.01 2.66
C PHE A 120 14.34 12.06 1.69
N ALA A 121 13.10 12.48 1.91
CA ALA A 121 12.48 13.56 1.14
C ALA A 121 13.28 14.87 1.23
N THR A 122 13.93 15.11 2.38
CA THR A 122 14.84 16.22 2.61
C THR A 122 16.19 16.07 1.88
N ARG A 123 16.50 14.85 1.36
CA ARG A 123 17.79 14.49 0.74
C ARG A 123 18.99 14.61 1.70
N GLN A 124 18.73 14.51 2.99
CA GLN A 124 19.75 14.50 4.04
C GLN A 124 19.40 13.41 5.07
N PRO A 125 20.39 12.71 5.61
CA PRO A 125 21.81 12.70 5.26
C PRO A 125 22.10 12.02 3.92
N ASP A 126 23.26 12.32 3.33
CA ASP A 126 23.74 11.77 2.07
C ASP A 126 25.24 11.46 2.18
N PRO A 127 25.74 10.25 1.88
CA PRO A 127 24.98 9.07 1.48
C PRO A 127 24.33 8.34 2.66
N VAL A 128 23.25 7.61 2.40
CA VAL A 128 22.57 6.75 3.36
C VAL A 128 22.56 5.30 2.92
N LEU A 129 22.58 4.38 3.87
CA LEU A 129 22.60 2.94 3.62
C LEU A 129 21.44 2.52 2.67
N GLN A 130 21.80 1.84 1.58
CA GLN A 130 20.88 1.18 0.64
C GLN A 130 19.86 2.10 -0.09
N GLN A 131 20.04 3.40 -0.11
CA GLN A 131 19.06 4.29 -0.74
C GLN A 131 19.04 4.21 -2.28
N LEU A 132 20.12 3.82 -2.91
CA LEU A 132 20.24 3.64 -4.36
C LEU A 132 19.77 4.89 -5.14
N GLU A 133 20.25 6.05 -4.75
CA GLU A 133 20.02 7.31 -5.45
C GLU A 133 20.73 7.30 -6.80
N VAL A 134 20.15 8.02 -7.74
CA VAL A 134 20.79 8.26 -9.03
C VAL A 134 21.61 9.54 -8.94
N PRO A 135 22.96 9.50 -8.95
CA PRO A 135 23.79 10.68 -8.69
C PRO A 135 23.55 11.86 -9.66
N ASN A 136 23.11 11.56 -10.87
CA ASN A 136 22.87 12.55 -11.91
C ASN A 136 21.41 13.04 -11.97
N ASP A 137 20.52 12.44 -11.18
CA ASP A 137 19.10 12.82 -11.10
C ASP A 137 18.57 12.57 -9.71
N LEU A 138 18.63 13.57 -8.88
CA LEU A 138 18.16 13.52 -7.48
C LEU A 138 16.63 13.40 -7.33
N SER A 139 15.88 13.40 -8.43
CA SER A 139 14.44 13.14 -8.41
C SER A 139 14.11 11.64 -8.53
N MET A 140 15.09 10.81 -8.89
CA MET A 140 14.93 9.36 -9.09
C MET A 140 15.48 8.55 -7.92
N SER A 141 14.75 7.49 -7.57
CA SER A 141 15.18 6.47 -6.61
C SER A 141 14.81 5.08 -7.09
N ALA A 142 15.17 4.03 -6.34
CA ALA A 142 14.77 2.66 -6.62
C ALA A 142 13.24 2.50 -6.71
N SER A 143 12.46 3.29 -5.97
CA SER A 143 10.99 3.26 -5.99
C SER A 143 10.39 3.68 -7.34
N ASP A 144 11.11 4.42 -8.18
CA ASP A 144 10.63 4.80 -9.51
C ASP A 144 10.50 3.61 -10.47
N CYS A 145 11.17 2.48 -10.18
CA CYS A 145 11.00 1.24 -10.93
C CYS A 145 9.57 0.68 -10.90
N PHE A 146 8.74 1.09 -9.95
CA PHE A 146 7.33 0.68 -9.90
C PHE A 146 6.43 1.43 -10.87
N LYS A 147 6.79 2.64 -11.32
CA LYS A 147 5.96 3.47 -12.21
C LYS A 147 5.44 2.72 -13.44
N PRO A 148 6.27 1.98 -14.20
CA PRO A 148 5.80 1.27 -15.38
C PRO A 148 5.02 -0.02 -15.08
N VAL A 149 5.05 -0.53 -13.86
CA VAL A 149 4.45 -1.82 -13.49
C VAL A 149 3.27 -1.73 -12.52
N ALA A 150 3.03 -0.57 -11.94
CA ALA A 150 1.90 -0.32 -11.02
C ALA A 150 0.74 0.37 -11.75
N LYS A 151 -0.51 0.10 -11.30
CA LYS A 151 -1.70 0.85 -11.75
C LYS A 151 -1.87 2.18 -11.03
N TYR A 152 -1.30 2.29 -9.84
CA TYR A 152 -1.18 3.53 -9.10
C TYR A 152 0.18 3.58 -8.42
N TRP A 153 0.86 4.70 -8.53
CA TRP A 153 2.12 4.98 -7.86
C TRP A 153 2.14 6.42 -7.35
N ASP A 154 2.56 6.60 -6.12
CA ASP A 154 2.77 7.92 -5.54
C ASP A 154 3.96 7.90 -4.56
N ARG A 155 4.61 9.04 -4.35
CA ARG A 155 5.67 9.26 -3.36
C ARG A 155 5.22 10.30 -2.36
N ILE A 156 5.17 9.96 -1.09
CA ILE A 156 4.71 10.84 -0.03
C ILE A 156 5.86 11.66 0.50
N SER A 157 6.15 12.76 -0.15
CA SER A 157 7.22 13.68 0.26
C SER A 157 6.79 14.66 1.37
N ARG A 158 5.51 14.72 1.70
CA ARG A 158 4.92 15.51 2.77
C ARG A 158 3.68 14.80 3.35
N PRO A 159 3.44 14.90 4.67
CA PRO A 159 2.36 14.17 5.34
C PRO A 159 0.96 14.38 4.72
N GLU A 160 0.64 15.61 4.29
CA GLU A 160 -0.68 15.93 3.72
C GLU A 160 -0.99 15.19 2.43
N GLN A 161 0.01 14.75 1.67
CA GLN A 161 -0.15 13.98 0.43
C GLN A 161 -0.72 12.58 0.69
N LEU A 162 -0.54 12.05 1.90
CA LEU A 162 -1.04 10.73 2.28
C LEU A 162 -2.54 10.60 2.05
N MET A 163 -3.30 11.65 2.32
CA MET A 163 -4.77 11.58 2.24
C MET A 163 -5.27 11.24 0.84
N SER A 164 -4.75 11.92 -0.17
CA SER A 164 -5.13 11.65 -1.57
C SER A 164 -4.54 10.33 -2.06
N ALA A 165 -3.31 10.02 -1.69
CA ALA A 165 -2.63 8.80 -2.10
C ALA A 165 -3.36 7.54 -1.62
N MET A 166 -3.73 7.48 -0.33
CA MET A 166 -4.44 6.32 0.24
C MET A 166 -5.81 6.12 -0.38
N VAL A 167 -6.56 7.20 -0.62
CA VAL A 167 -7.89 7.11 -1.27
C VAL A 167 -7.76 6.61 -2.71
N ASN A 168 -6.79 7.11 -3.48
CA ASN A 168 -6.55 6.66 -4.85
C ASN A 168 -6.05 5.20 -4.89
N ALA A 169 -5.20 4.79 -3.95
CA ALA A 169 -4.77 3.39 -3.84
C ALA A 169 -5.98 2.47 -3.61
N MET A 170 -6.88 2.81 -2.67
CA MET A 170 -8.10 2.01 -2.44
C MET A 170 -8.99 1.96 -3.69
N ARG A 171 -9.17 3.06 -4.40
CA ARG A 171 -9.94 3.09 -5.67
C ARG A 171 -9.40 2.09 -6.69
N VAL A 172 -8.08 1.95 -6.82
CA VAL A 172 -7.46 0.98 -7.73
C VAL A 172 -7.60 -0.45 -7.21
N LEU A 173 -7.37 -0.66 -5.91
CA LEU A 173 -7.39 -2.00 -5.31
C LEU A 173 -8.79 -2.61 -5.27
N THR A 174 -9.83 -1.79 -5.19
CA THR A 174 -11.24 -2.24 -5.13
C THR A 174 -11.96 -2.19 -6.47
N ASP A 175 -11.29 -1.81 -7.56
CA ASP A 175 -11.84 -1.87 -8.90
C ASP A 175 -11.99 -3.33 -9.36
N THR A 176 -13.22 -3.79 -9.53
CA THR A 176 -13.51 -5.19 -9.89
C THR A 176 -13.07 -5.56 -11.30
N ALA A 177 -13.01 -4.59 -12.21
CA ALA A 177 -12.67 -4.81 -13.60
C ALA A 177 -11.18 -4.62 -13.91
N ASN A 178 -10.52 -3.72 -13.18
CA ASN A 178 -9.18 -3.27 -13.53
C ASN A 178 -8.28 -3.03 -12.30
N CYS A 179 -8.45 -3.83 -11.24
CA CYS A 179 -7.55 -3.75 -10.09
C CYS A 179 -6.11 -4.18 -10.46
N GLY A 180 -5.18 -3.90 -9.59
CA GLY A 180 -3.78 -4.24 -9.76
C GLY A 180 -2.93 -3.71 -8.63
N THR A 181 -1.65 -3.53 -8.87
CA THR A 181 -0.74 -3.02 -7.84
C THR A 181 -0.95 -1.52 -7.61
N ALA A 182 -1.11 -1.14 -6.35
CA ALA A 182 -0.98 0.22 -5.87
C ALA A 182 0.29 0.34 -5.02
N VAL A 183 1.11 1.33 -5.31
CA VAL A 183 2.39 1.58 -4.64
C VAL A 183 2.36 2.97 -4.02
N ILE A 184 2.63 3.04 -2.73
CA ILE A 184 2.83 4.29 -2.00
C ILE A 184 4.23 4.28 -1.43
N SER A 185 5.12 4.99 -2.09
CA SER A 185 6.52 5.12 -1.70
C SER A 185 6.64 6.06 -0.50
N LEU A 186 7.29 5.59 0.56
CA LEU A 186 7.35 6.26 1.85
C LEU A 186 8.80 6.68 2.17
N PRO A 187 9.19 7.93 1.91
CA PRO A 187 10.46 8.46 2.38
C PRO A 187 10.63 8.26 3.88
N GLN A 188 11.82 7.85 4.28
CA GLN A 188 12.11 7.44 5.65
C GLN A 188 11.81 8.53 6.69
N ASP A 189 12.19 9.77 6.42
CA ASP A 189 11.99 10.91 7.29
C ASP A 189 10.50 11.28 7.43
N VAL A 190 9.74 11.22 6.34
CA VAL A 190 8.32 11.61 6.32
C VAL A 190 7.44 10.65 7.14
N GLN A 191 7.82 9.38 7.27
CA GLN A 191 7.02 8.40 8.03
C GLN A 191 6.84 8.79 9.50
N GLY A 192 7.84 9.42 10.10
CA GLY A 192 7.83 9.90 11.47
C GLY A 192 7.27 11.31 11.65
N GLU A 193 7.04 12.05 10.57
CA GLU A 193 6.49 13.39 10.65
C GLU A 193 5.05 13.38 11.16
N SER A 194 4.76 14.31 12.09
CA SER A 194 3.41 14.47 12.64
C SER A 194 2.61 15.50 11.85
N PHE A 195 1.36 15.20 11.58
CA PHE A 195 0.43 16.09 10.90
C PHE A 195 -0.94 16.07 11.57
N ASP A 196 -1.68 17.17 11.46
CA ASP A 196 -3.05 17.29 12.00
C ASP A 196 -4.06 16.78 10.96
N PHE A 197 -4.20 15.44 10.87
CA PHE A 197 -5.12 14.81 9.94
C PHE A 197 -6.57 15.10 10.32
N PRO A 198 -7.44 15.48 9.36
CA PRO A 198 -8.86 15.66 9.62
C PRO A 198 -9.52 14.32 9.92
N ASP A 199 -10.40 14.26 10.92
CA ASP A 199 -11.00 13.00 11.41
C ASP A 199 -11.82 12.27 10.34
N TYR A 200 -12.37 12.98 9.34
CA TYR A 200 -13.07 12.34 8.22
C TYR A 200 -12.16 11.41 7.39
N PHE A 201 -10.85 11.61 7.44
CA PHE A 201 -9.89 10.72 6.76
C PHE A 201 -9.91 9.31 7.35
N PHE A 202 -10.24 9.19 8.62
CA PHE A 202 -10.31 7.93 9.36
C PHE A 202 -11.72 7.37 9.53
N GLN A 203 -12.69 7.88 8.80
CA GLN A 203 -14.03 7.30 8.80
C GLN A 203 -14.02 5.94 8.11
N LYS A 204 -14.86 5.03 8.59
CA LYS A 204 -15.09 3.74 7.94
C LYS A 204 -15.54 3.94 6.49
N ARG A 205 -14.90 3.21 5.57
CA ARG A 205 -15.23 3.18 4.16
C ARG A 205 -15.58 1.76 3.75
N VAL A 206 -16.76 1.59 3.22
CA VAL A 206 -17.23 0.31 2.69
C VAL A 206 -17.23 0.40 1.16
N HIS A 207 -16.39 -0.43 0.53
CA HIS A 207 -16.28 -0.51 -0.92
C HIS A 207 -17.23 -1.59 -1.42
N HIS A 208 -18.27 -1.19 -2.12
CA HIS A 208 -19.27 -2.12 -2.65
C HIS A 208 -18.75 -2.81 -3.92
N VAL A 209 -18.81 -4.14 -3.93
CA VAL A 209 -18.49 -4.99 -5.09
C VAL A 209 -19.79 -5.37 -5.79
N ALA A 210 -20.13 -4.62 -6.84
CA ALA A 210 -21.29 -4.93 -7.66
C ALA A 210 -21.05 -6.18 -8.53
N ARG A 211 -21.99 -7.12 -8.54
CA ARG A 211 -22.02 -8.18 -9.54
C ARG A 211 -22.53 -7.61 -10.87
N ARG A 212 -21.80 -7.85 -11.95
CA ARG A 212 -22.34 -7.60 -13.28
C ARG A 212 -23.42 -8.61 -13.57
N VAL A 213 -24.60 -8.13 -13.89
CA VAL A 213 -25.67 -8.98 -14.43
C VAL A 213 -25.33 -9.19 -15.90
N ALA A 214 -25.29 -10.46 -16.36
CA ALA A 214 -25.15 -10.77 -17.79
C ALA A 214 -26.38 -10.25 -18.53
N ASP A 215 -26.19 -9.69 -19.71
CA ASP A 215 -27.32 -9.32 -20.56
C ASP A 215 -27.88 -10.56 -21.28
N ASP A 216 -29.09 -10.45 -21.79
CA ASP A 216 -29.79 -11.57 -22.47
C ASP A 216 -28.98 -12.11 -23.65
N TYR A 217 -28.27 -11.24 -24.36
CA TYR A 217 -27.45 -11.62 -25.51
C TYR A 217 -26.24 -12.49 -25.09
N ASP A 218 -25.61 -12.14 -24.00
CA ASP A 218 -24.47 -12.94 -23.46
C ASP A 218 -24.97 -14.28 -22.95
N ILE A 219 -26.17 -14.32 -22.34
CA ILE A 219 -26.79 -15.55 -21.83
C ILE A 219 -27.16 -16.51 -22.99
N GLU A 220 -27.74 -15.98 -24.08
CA GLU A 220 -28.11 -16.77 -25.23
C GLU A 220 -26.93 -17.37 -25.99
N LYS A 221 -25.73 -16.77 -25.86
CA LYS A 221 -24.50 -17.21 -26.54
C LYS A 221 -23.62 -18.14 -25.70
N ALA A 222 -23.83 -18.24 -24.39
CA ALA A 222 -23.07 -19.09 -23.49
C ALA A 222 -23.51 -20.55 -23.54
#